data_0d3d803ec2738b9978b5bd15991dabae
#
_entry.id   0d3d803ec2738b9978b5bd15991dabae
#
_cell.length_a   1.000
_cell.length_b   1.000
_cell.length_c   1.000
_cell.angle_alpha   90.00
_cell.angle_beta   90.00
_cell.angle_gamma   90.00
#
_symmetry.space_group_name_H-M   'P 1'
#
loop_
_entity.id
_entity.type
_entity.pdbx_description
1 polymer ?
#
loop_
_entity_poly.entity_id
_entity_poly.type
_entity_poly.pdbx_seq_one_letter_code
_entity_poly.pdbx_strand_id
1 'polypeptide(L)'
;GQPLAVGAASLWSSALIVVLLGAVAHYLFKPRHSLFSRTGLAKLYLDVSEYARSNSRYVQNQQQRMEHLEARALHPLSAPHTFLLVIGESATREYMSAFVPMAEDTTPWMRALSEDSAHCVLFPHAYSCDIQTVPSLEKALTAFNQYDGGQFYTSTSIVDIAKRLGYKVHWYSNQGHLGAADTPVTLVAETSDVAKWTNEQLGKKYYDEALLDFLGEVDPTRN
;
A
#
# COMPACT_ATOMS: atom_id res chain seq x y z
N GLY A 1 -45.35 0.69 -57.60
CA GLY A 1 -44.22 0.40 -56.70
C GLY A 1 -44.28 -1.03 -56.23
N GLN A 2 -43.42 -1.91 -56.77
CA GLN A 2 -43.28 -3.27 -56.23
C GLN A 2 -42.53 -3.23 -54.91
N PRO A 3 -42.95 -3.97 -53.85
CA PRO A 3 -42.18 -4.11 -52.65
C PRO A 3 -40.92 -4.93 -52.93
N LEU A 4 -39.77 -4.41 -52.56
CA LEU A 4 -38.48 -5.12 -52.52
C LEU A 4 -38.65 -6.36 -51.64
N ALA A 5 -38.75 -7.54 -52.23
CA ALA A 5 -38.69 -8.78 -51.53
C ALA A 5 -37.26 -8.94 -50.99
N VAL A 6 -37.06 -8.61 -49.73
CA VAL A 6 -35.83 -8.93 -49.02
C VAL A 6 -35.77 -10.45 -48.92
N GLY A 7 -34.96 -11.08 -49.75
CA GLY A 7 -34.90 -12.54 -49.85
C GLY A 7 -34.49 -13.16 -48.51
N ALA A 8 -35.02 -14.32 -48.18
CA ALA A 8 -34.70 -15.06 -46.96
C ALA A 8 -33.18 -15.19 -46.72
N ALA A 9 -32.38 -15.26 -47.77
CA ALA A 9 -30.91 -15.29 -47.70
C ALA A 9 -30.30 -14.03 -47.08
N SER A 10 -30.90 -12.84 -47.27
CA SER A 10 -30.40 -11.60 -46.64
C SER A 10 -30.72 -11.53 -45.16
N LEU A 11 -31.83 -12.12 -44.72
CA LEU A 11 -32.20 -12.21 -43.31
C LEU A 11 -31.25 -13.16 -42.54
N TRP A 12 -30.92 -14.29 -43.14
CA TRP A 12 -29.97 -15.24 -42.54
C TRP A 12 -28.56 -14.69 -42.49
N SER A 13 -28.10 -13.95 -43.49
CA SER A 13 -26.77 -13.30 -43.45
C SER A 13 -26.72 -12.21 -42.42
N SER A 14 -27.77 -11.40 -42.24
CA SER A 14 -27.85 -10.39 -41.22
C SER A 14 -27.86 -10.99 -39.80
N ALA A 15 -28.61 -12.07 -39.60
CA ALA A 15 -28.62 -12.81 -38.31
C ALA A 15 -27.24 -13.39 -37.98
N LEU A 16 -26.54 -13.97 -38.97
CA LEU A 16 -25.20 -14.51 -38.79
C LEU A 16 -24.19 -13.41 -38.38
N ILE A 17 -24.27 -12.23 -39.01
CA ILE A 17 -23.42 -11.09 -38.70
C ILE A 17 -23.66 -10.63 -37.24
N VAL A 18 -24.92 -10.54 -36.81
CA VAL A 18 -25.27 -10.15 -35.44
C VAL A 18 -24.72 -11.16 -34.40
N VAL A 19 -24.85 -12.46 -34.69
CA VAL A 19 -24.32 -13.53 -33.84
C VAL A 19 -22.80 -13.48 -33.78
N LEU A 20 -22.12 -13.27 -34.90
CA LEU A 20 -20.66 -13.11 -34.96
C LEU A 20 -20.18 -11.88 -34.19
N LEU A 21 -20.86 -10.74 -34.38
CA LEU A 21 -20.55 -9.52 -33.62
C LEU A 21 -20.77 -9.71 -32.10
N GLY A 22 -21.85 -10.40 -31.73
CA GLY A 22 -22.12 -10.76 -30.35
C GLY A 22 -21.05 -11.70 -29.77
N ALA A 23 -20.62 -12.70 -30.52
CA ALA A 23 -19.54 -13.61 -30.10
C ALA A 23 -18.18 -12.89 -29.95
N VAL A 24 -17.87 -12.01 -30.92
CA VAL A 24 -16.66 -11.17 -30.85
C VAL A 24 -16.73 -10.23 -29.68
N ALA A 25 -17.84 -9.54 -29.45
CA ALA A 25 -18.03 -8.67 -28.29
C ALA A 25 -17.90 -9.47 -27.00
N HIS A 26 -18.56 -10.63 -26.90
CA HIS A 26 -18.44 -11.49 -25.73
C HIS A 26 -16.99 -11.93 -25.48
N TYR A 27 -16.25 -12.30 -26.53
CA TYR A 27 -14.84 -12.68 -26.43
C TYR A 27 -13.95 -11.49 -26.03
N LEU A 28 -14.20 -10.30 -26.62
CA LEU A 28 -13.44 -9.08 -26.33
C LEU A 28 -13.66 -8.56 -24.89
N PHE A 29 -14.87 -8.72 -24.37
CA PHE A 29 -15.26 -8.19 -23.04
C PHE A 29 -15.30 -9.24 -21.92
N LYS A 30 -14.96 -10.51 -22.21
CA LYS A 30 -14.89 -11.54 -21.18
C LYS A 30 -13.72 -11.27 -20.22
N PRO A 31 -13.96 -11.07 -18.89
CA PRO A 31 -12.96 -10.52 -17.98
C PRO A 31 -11.64 -11.30 -17.87
N ARG A 32 -11.67 -12.61 -18.13
CA ARG A 32 -10.50 -13.48 -17.96
C ARG A 32 -9.64 -13.71 -19.21
N HIS A 33 -10.15 -13.45 -20.41
CA HIS A 33 -9.48 -13.82 -21.68
C HIS A 33 -9.59 -12.77 -22.77
N SER A 34 -10.09 -11.56 -22.47
CA SER A 34 -10.31 -10.55 -23.49
C SER A 34 -9.00 -9.96 -24.00
N LEU A 35 -8.89 -9.76 -25.31
CA LEU A 35 -7.81 -8.95 -25.88
C LEU A 35 -7.82 -7.53 -25.30
N PHE A 36 -9.00 -7.03 -24.90
CA PHE A 36 -9.16 -5.74 -24.24
C PHE A 36 -8.44 -5.68 -22.90
N SER A 37 -8.49 -6.73 -22.05
CA SER A 37 -7.78 -6.77 -20.77
C SER A 37 -6.25 -6.79 -20.92
N ARG A 38 -5.74 -7.07 -22.13
CA ARG A 38 -4.32 -7.00 -22.47
C ARG A 38 -3.89 -5.63 -22.98
N THR A 39 -4.83 -4.72 -23.25
CA THR A 39 -4.50 -3.34 -23.57
C THR A 39 -4.12 -2.58 -22.30
N GLY A 40 -3.15 -1.67 -22.39
CA GLY A 40 -2.72 -0.87 -21.24
C GLY A 40 -3.86 -0.09 -20.58
N LEU A 41 -4.82 0.41 -21.37
CA LEU A 41 -5.98 1.15 -20.85
C LEU A 41 -6.94 0.26 -20.06
N ALA A 42 -7.21 -0.95 -20.55
CA ALA A 42 -8.09 -1.87 -19.82
C ALA A 42 -7.42 -2.40 -18.55
N LYS A 43 -6.13 -2.68 -18.62
CA LYS A 43 -5.36 -3.04 -17.43
C LYS A 43 -5.43 -1.92 -16.38
N LEU A 44 -5.18 -0.68 -16.79
CA LEU A 44 -5.29 0.49 -15.92
C LEU A 44 -6.70 0.59 -15.32
N TYR A 45 -7.76 0.45 -16.10
CA TYR A 45 -9.14 0.49 -15.59
C TYR A 45 -9.44 -0.63 -14.59
N LEU A 46 -8.96 -1.84 -14.86
CA LEU A 46 -9.13 -2.98 -13.95
C LEU A 46 -8.35 -2.76 -12.65
N ASP A 47 -7.11 -2.33 -12.75
CA ASP A 47 -6.26 -2.04 -11.60
C ASP A 47 -6.88 -0.93 -10.73
N VAL A 48 -7.38 0.16 -11.35
CA VAL A 48 -8.11 1.25 -10.67
C VAL A 48 -9.37 0.73 -9.96
N SER A 49 -10.15 -0.10 -10.65
CA SER A 49 -11.42 -0.61 -10.11
C SER A 49 -11.19 -1.62 -8.98
N GLU A 50 -10.13 -2.41 -9.06
CA GLU A 50 -9.74 -3.35 -8.02
C GLU A 50 -9.21 -2.61 -6.81
N TYR A 51 -8.36 -1.60 -7.02
CA TYR A 51 -7.87 -0.73 -5.97
C TYR A 51 -9.01 -0.04 -5.22
N ALA A 52 -9.93 0.61 -5.93
CA ALA A 52 -11.06 1.29 -5.30
C ALA A 52 -11.93 0.34 -4.45
N ARG A 53 -12.13 -0.89 -4.92
CA ARG A 53 -12.85 -1.92 -4.14
C ARG A 53 -12.04 -2.39 -2.93
N SER A 54 -10.74 -2.52 -3.11
CA SER A 54 -9.82 -2.96 -2.07
C SER A 54 -9.71 -1.93 -0.96
N ASN A 55 -9.55 -0.66 -1.33
CA ASN A 55 -9.52 0.47 -0.41
C ASN A 55 -10.78 0.49 0.46
N SER A 56 -11.95 0.51 -0.19
CA SER A 56 -13.22 0.50 0.52
C SER A 56 -13.34 -0.67 1.50
N ARG A 57 -12.89 -1.87 1.13
CA ARG A 57 -12.95 -3.05 1.99
C ARG A 57 -11.98 -2.96 3.17
N TYR A 58 -10.75 -2.52 2.94
CA TYR A 58 -9.76 -2.45 4.01
C TYR A 58 -10.18 -1.45 5.08
N VAL A 59 -10.56 -0.24 4.68
CA VAL A 59 -11.02 0.81 5.59
C VAL A 59 -12.33 0.42 6.28
N GLN A 60 -13.30 -0.12 5.54
CA GLN A 60 -14.58 -0.58 6.12
C GLN A 60 -14.39 -1.70 7.15
N ASN A 61 -13.44 -2.58 6.93
CA ASN A 61 -13.16 -3.69 7.84
C ASN A 61 -12.31 -3.27 9.06
N GLN A 62 -11.87 -2.03 9.16
CA GLN A 62 -11.03 -1.59 10.30
C GLN A 62 -11.73 -1.82 11.63
N GLN A 63 -12.99 -1.41 11.75
CA GLN A 63 -13.73 -1.59 12.98
C GLN A 63 -13.83 -3.07 13.36
N GLN A 64 -14.15 -3.93 12.40
CA GLN A 64 -14.22 -5.38 12.61
C GLN A 64 -12.87 -5.96 13.03
N ARG A 65 -11.76 -5.54 12.40
CA ARG A 65 -10.41 -5.98 12.81
C ARG A 65 -10.10 -5.55 14.25
N MET A 66 -10.47 -4.31 14.62
CA MET A 66 -10.23 -3.80 15.97
C MET A 66 -11.11 -4.46 17.04
N GLU A 67 -12.36 -4.82 16.72
CA GLU A 67 -13.25 -5.54 17.63
C GLU A 67 -12.71 -6.91 18.04
N HIS A 68 -12.03 -7.60 17.11
CA HIS A 68 -11.44 -8.92 17.35
C HIS A 68 -9.98 -8.87 17.83
N LEU A 69 -9.41 -7.65 17.94
CA LEU A 69 -8.02 -7.48 18.34
C LEU A 69 -7.88 -7.46 19.86
N GLU A 70 -7.30 -8.52 20.43
CA GLU A 70 -6.92 -8.61 21.84
C GLU A 70 -5.52 -8.05 22.07
N ALA A 71 -5.32 -6.74 21.83
CA ALA A 71 -4.07 -6.07 22.15
C ALA A 71 -4.14 -5.44 23.54
N ARG A 72 -3.10 -5.70 24.34
CA ARG A 72 -2.91 -5.07 25.65
C ARG A 72 -1.45 -4.76 25.88
N ALA A 73 -1.17 -3.65 26.56
CA ALA A 73 0.17 -3.38 27.03
C ALA A 73 0.52 -4.35 28.16
N LEU A 74 1.63 -5.07 28.04
CA LEU A 74 2.14 -5.95 29.09
C LEU A 74 2.65 -5.12 30.27
N HIS A 75 3.26 -3.99 29.97
CA HIS A 75 3.74 -3.01 30.94
C HIS A 75 3.18 -1.64 30.57
N PRO A 76 2.08 -1.19 31.21
CA PRO A 76 1.54 0.14 30.97
C PRO A 76 2.61 1.20 31.24
N LEU A 77 2.76 2.14 30.31
CA LEU A 77 3.69 3.26 30.49
C LEU A 77 3.12 4.22 31.52
N SER A 78 3.99 4.73 32.40
CA SER A 78 3.59 5.62 33.49
C SER A 78 3.36 7.07 33.06
N ALA A 79 3.72 7.41 31.83
CA ALA A 79 3.58 8.75 31.23
C ALA A 79 3.27 8.63 29.74
N PRO A 80 2.75 9.70 29.10
CA PRO A 80 2.62 9.76 27.65
C PRO A 80 3.96 9.52 26.95
N HIS A 81 3.95 8.71 25.89
CA HIS A 81 5.13 8.38 25.11
C HIS A 81 4.83 8.54 23.62
N THR A 82 5.82 9.04 22.91
CA THR A 82 5.78 9.11 21.46
C THR A 82 6.70 8.04 20.88
N PHE A 83 6.14 7.19 20.01
CA PHE A 83 6.91 6.23 19.23
C PHE A 83 7.05 6.75 17.80
N LEU A 84 8.29 6.88 17.35
CA LEU A 84 8.60 7.27 15.98
C LEU A 84 9.10 6.04 15.21
N LEU A 85 8.32 5.58 14.24
CA LEU A 85 8.73 4.54 13.30
C LEU A 85 9.12 5.20 11.97
N VAL A 86 10.40 5.14 11.62
CA VAL A 86 10.92 5.64 10.34
C VAL A 86 11.14 4.46 9.41
N ILE A 87 10.45 4.50 8.26
CA ILE A 87 10.55 3.46 7.23
C ILE A 87 11.30 4.06 6.04
N GLY A 88 12.56 3.64 5.87
CA GLY A 88 13.36 3.98 4.70
C GLY A 88 13.00 3.11 3.51
N GLU A 89 13.30 3.60 2.31
CA GLU A 89 13.06 2.90 1.05
C GLU A 89 14.30 2.96 0.16
N SER A 90 14.46 1.96 -0.70
CA SER A 90 15.59 1.85 -1.64
C SER A 90 16.97 1.90 -0.97
N ALA A 91 17.07 1.46 0.28
CA ALA A 91 18.30 1.41 1.04
C ALA A 91 18.73 -0.04 1.28
N THR A 92 20.02 -0.32 1.17
CA THR A 92 20.58 -1.61 1.49
C THR A 92 21.68 -1.48 2.51
N ARG A 93 21.71 -2.40 3.44
CA ARG A 93 22.75 -2.49 4.47
C ARG A 93 24.17 -2.53 3.91
N GLU A 94 24.35 -3.13 2.73
CA GLU A 94 25.65 -3.26 2.07
C GLU A 94 26.26 -1.92 1.65
N TYR A 95 25.46 -0.85 1.58
CA TYR A 95 25.90 0.51 1.31
C TYR A 95 25.85 1.44 2.54
N MET A 96 25.73 0.85 3.73
CA MET A 96 25.71 1.61 4.98
C MET A 96 26.98 1.34 5.79
N SER A 97 27.81 2.38 5.97
CA SER A 97 29.08 2.28 6.71
C SER A 97 28.92 1.89 8.20
N ALA A 98 27.73 2.05 8.75
CA ALA A 98 27.41 1.56 10.09
C ALA A 98 27.37 0.02 10.19
N PHE A 99 27.18 -0.69 9.08
CA PHE A 99 27.07 -2.16 9.06
C PHE A 99 28.24 -2.85 8.38
N VAL A 100 28.86 -2.22 7.39
CA VAL A 100 29.94 -2.80 6.61
C VAL A 100 31.09 -1.83 6.44
N PRO A 101 32.35 -2.29 6.52
CA PRO A 101 33.50 -1.45 6.20
C PRO A 101 33.46 -1.00 4.75
N MET A 102 33.63 0.29 4.50
CA MET A 102 33.64 0.86 3.15
C MET A 102 34.52 2.11 3.09
N ALA A 103 34.91 2.50 1.87
CA ALA A 103 35.83 3.63 1.68
C ALA A 103 35.17 4.99 2.08
N GLU A 104 33.88 5.11 1.79
CA GLU A 104 33.11 6.32 2.07
C GLU A 104 32.22 6.10 3.29
N ASP A 105 32.11 7.12 4.14
CA ASP A 105 31.26 7.06 5.32
C ASP A 105 29.84 7.50 4.95
N THR A 106 29.04 6.54 4.51
CA THR A 106 27.68 6.79 3.99
C THR A 106 26.62 7.00 5.08
N THR A 107 26.88 6.52 6.30
CA THR A 107 25.94 6.64 7.44
C THR A 107 26.68 7.02 8.73
N PRO A 108 27.37 8.18 8.77
CA PRO A 108 28.22 8.56 9.89
C PRO A 108 27.46 8.74 11.20
N TRP A 109 26.25 9.30 11.13
CA TRP A 109 25.39 9.48 12.29
C TRP A 109 24.91 8.14 12.88
N MET A 110 24.58 7.17 12.04
CA MET A 110 24.14 5.84 12.48
C MET A 110 25.30 5.08 13.12
N ARG A 111 26.51 5.20 12.56
CA ARG A 111 27.72 4.60 13.13
C ARG A 111 28.04 5.22 14.49
N ALA A 112 28.04 6.54 14.61
CA ALA A 112 28.26 7.21 15.87
C ALA A 112 27.21 6.82 16.94
N LEU A 113 25.93 6.73 16.53
CA LEU A 113 24.86 6.30 17.43
C LEU A 113 25.03 4.83 17.86
N SER A 114 25.57 3.96 17.00
CA SER A 114 25.79 2.55 17.32
C SER A 114 26.86 2.32 18.42
N GLU A 115 27.72 3.31 18.65
CA GLU A 115 28.69 3.28 19.75
C GLU A 115 28.03 3.51 21.11
N ASP A 116 26.83 4.09 21.15
CA ASP A 116 26.01 4.28 22.35
C ASP A 116 25.06 3.09 22.56
N SER A 117 25.57 1.99 23.09
CA SER A 117 24.79 0.78 23.34
C SER A 117 23.67 0.93 24.37
N ALA A 118 23.62 2.03 25.10
CA ALA A 118 22.54 2.30 26.07
C ALA A 118 21.27 2.82 25.37
N HIS A 119 21.42 3.46 24.20
CA HIS A 119 20.33 4.15 23.51
C HIS A 119 20.12 3.66 22.07
N CYS A 120 20.99 2.77 21.58
CA CYS A 120 20.89 2.26 20.20
C CYS A 120 21.11 0.75 20.13
N VAL A 121 20.29 0.09 19.31
CA VAL A 121 20.45 -1.32 18.94
C VAL A 121 20.45 -1.44 17.43
N LEU A 122 21.53 -1.98 16.87
CA LEU A 122 21.59 -2.32 15.45
C LEU A 122 21.24 -3.80 15.23
N PHE A 123 20.49 -4.07 14.19
CA PHE A 123 20.13 -5.43 13.76
C PHE A 123 20.89 -5.81 12.48
N PRO A 124 22.10 -6.33 12.57
CA PRO A 124 22.94 -6.60 11.41
C PRO A 124 22.41 -7.74 10.53
N HIS A 125 21.47 -8.53 11.01
CA HIS A 125 20.89 -9.68 10.31
C HIS A 125 19.37 -9.48 10.03
N ALA A 126 18.93 -8.23 9.90
CA ALA A 126 17.58 -7.94 9.44
C ALA A 126 17.52 -8.05 7.90
N TYR A 127 16.49 -8.74 7.40
CA TYR A 127 16.28 -8.97 5.98
C TYR A 127 14.83 -8.64 5.62
N SER A 128 14.65 -8.07 4.44
CA SER A 128 13.33 -7.92 3.85
C SER A 128 12.76 -9.29 3.47
N CYS A 129 11.46 -9.49 3.66
CA CYS A 129 10.78 -10.72 3.27
C CYS A 129 10.46 -10.79 1.77
N ASP A 130 10.66 -9.70 1.04
CA ASP A 130 10.46 -9.59 -0.40
C ASP A 130 11.50 -8.65 -1.02
N ILE A 131 11.69 -8.73 -2.33
CA ILE A 131 12.62 -7.87 -3.06
C ILE A 131 12.00 -6.53 -3.49
N GLN A 132 10.68 -6.41 -3.39
CA GLN A 132 9.94 -5.21 -3.76
C GLN A 132 9.36 -4.54 -2.52
N THR A 133 9.30 -3.20 -2.54
CA THR A 133 8.83 -2.36 -1.42
C THR A 133 7.42 -2.73 -0.99
N VAL A 134 6.46 -2.76 -1.92
CA VAL A 134 5.04 -2.97 -1.59
C VAL A 134 4.78 -4.33 -0.94
N PRO A 135 5.19 -5.48 -1.51
CA PRO A 135 5.00 -6.78 -0.87
C PRO A 135 5.77 -6.93 0.45
N SER A 136 6.91 -6.25 0.60
CA SER A 136 7.66 -6.24 1.86
C SER A 136 6.91 -5.49 2.96
N LEU A 137 6.46 -4.27 2.67
CA LEU A 137 5.76 -3.43 3.65
C LEU A 137 4.37 -3.95 3.98
N GLU A 138 3.67 -4.54 3.02
CA GLU A 138 2.40 -5.21 3.26
C GLU A 138 2.53 -6.25 4.40
N LYS A 139 3.58 -7.05 4.36
CA LYS A 139 3.85 -8.07 5.38
C LYS A 139 4.49 -7.52 6.66
N ALA A 140 5.29 -6.45 6.55
CA ALA A 140 5.92 -5.83 7.71
C ALA A 140 4.96 -4.99 8.55
N LEU A 141 3.95 -4.39 7.92
CA LEU A 141 2.99 -3.49 8.56
C LEU A 141 1.71 -4.16 9.03
N THR A 142 1.50 -5.41 8.63
CA THR A 142 0.28 -6.17 8.97
C THR A 142 0.60 -7.57 9.45
N ALA A 143 -0.39 -8.26 10.00
CA ALA A 143 -0.30 -9.67 10.33
C ALA A 143 -0.36 -10.59 9.09
N PHE A 144 -0.58 -10.03 7.91
CA PHE A 144 -0.53 -10.78 6.66
C PHE A 144 0.88 -11.33 6.42
N ASN A 145 0.96 -12.60 6.09
CA ASN A 145 2.24 -13.27 5.82
C ASN A 145 2.07 -14.38 4.79
N GLN A 146 3.18 -14.92 4.32
CA GLN A 146 3.21 -15.98 3.30
C GLN A 146 2.95 -17.39 3.83
N TYR A 147 2.82 -17.58 5.14
CA TYR A 147 2.74 -18.90 5.77
C TYR A 147 1.32 -19.33 6.09
N ASP A 148 0.47 -18.40 6.52
CA ASP A 148 -0.85 -18.71 7.10
C ASP A 148 -2.00 -18.67 6.09
N GLY A 149 -1.73 -18.33 4.82
CA GLY A 149 -2.76 -18.23 3.78
C GLY A 149 -3.82 -17.17 4.05
N GLY A 150 -3.52 -16.21 4.94
CA GLY A 150 -4.41 -15.09 5.28
C GLY A 150 -4.65 -14.14 4.10
N GLN A 151 -5.56 -13.21 4.30
CA GLN A 151 -5.84 -12.16 3.33
C GLN A 151 -5.46 -10.82 3.92
N PHE A 152 -4.79 -9.98 3.13
CA PHE A 152 -4.41 -8.64 3.53
C PHE A 152 -5.59 -7.85 4.11
N TYR A 153 -6.75 -7.88 3.44
CA TYR A 153 -7.92 -7.05 3.82
C TYR A 153 -8.53 -7.37 5.18
N THR A 154 -8.24 -8.52 5.73
CA THR A 154 -8.71 -8.94 7.05
C THR A 154 -7.60 -8.95 8.09
N SER A 155 -6.35 -8.72 7.67
CA SER A 155 -5.20 -8.77 8.55
C SER A 155 -5.05 -7.46 9.34
N THR A 156 -4.85 -7.59 10.64
CA THR A 156 -4.60 -6.47 11.55
C THR A 156 -3.30 -5.76 11.20
N SER A 157 -3.31 -4.44 11.20
CA SER A 157 -2.13 -3.61 10.97
C SER A 157 -1.50 -3.10 12.28
N ILE A 158 -0.27 -2.60 12.15
CA ILE A 158 0.40 -1.89 13.25
C ILE A 158 -0.41 -0.65 13.69
N VAL A 159 -1.09 0.00 12.75
CA VAL A 159 -1.99 1.14 13.02
C VAL A 159 -3.18 0.68 13.87
N ASP A 160 -3.82 -0.45 13.52
CA ASP A 160 -4.93 -1.00 14.30
C ASP A 160 -4.48 -1.32 15.74
N ILE A 161 -3.28 -1.90 15.91
CA ILE A 161 -2.71 -2.21 17.22
C ILE A 161 -2.47 -0.94 18.04
N ALA A 162 -1.83 0.06 17.44
CA ALA A 162 -1.54 1.32 18.12
C ALA A 162 -2.83 2.02 18.57
N LYS A 163 -3.82 2.11 17.68
CA LYS A 163 -5.14 2.69 18.01
C LYS A 163 -5.87 1.90 19.10
N ARG A 164 -5.79 0.56 19.06
CA ARG A 164 -6.38 -0.30 20.11
C ARG A 164 -5.75 -0.07 21.48
N LEU A 165 -4.48 0.30 21.53
CA LEU A 165 -3.76 0.65 22.73
C LEU A 165 -3.96 2.10 23.19
N GLY A 166 -4.77 2.89 22.47
CA GLY A 166 -5.11 4.26 22.82
C GLY A 166 -4.17 5.32 22.23
N TYR A 167 -3.24 4.94 21.36
CA TYR A 167 -2.37 5.91 20.69
C TYR A 167 -3.10 6.66 19.59
N LYS A 168 -2.81 7.96 19.48
CA LYS A 168 -3.14 8.74 18.30
C LYS A 168 -2.06 8.50 17.25
N VAL A 169 -2.46 7.98 16.09
CA VAL A 169 -1.55 7.57 15.03
C VAL A 169 -1.46 8.63 13.95
N HIS A 170 -0.25 9.10 13.69
CA HIS A 170 0.09 9.99 12.60
C HIS A 170 0.92 9.23 11.58
N TRP A 171 0.54 9.35 10.31
CA TRP A 171 1.28 8.80 9.17
C TRP A 171 1.72 9.93 8.24
N TYR A 172 3.01 10.07 8.07
CA TYR A 172 3.60 11.06 7.17
C TYR A 172 4.43 10.35 6.12
N SER A 173 4.22 10.69 4.85
CA SER A 173 4.88 10.00 3.73
C SER A 173 5.42 10.97 2.70
N ASN A 174 6.65 10.73 2.25
CA ASN A 174 7.25 11.40 1.10
C ASN A 174 7.09 10.58 -0.20
N GLN A 175 6.38 9.47 -0.15
CA GLN A 175 5.99 8.70 -1.33
C GLN A 175 4.73 9.29 -1.99
N GLY A 176 4.53 8.99 -3.28
CA GLY A 176 3.37 9.49 -4.00
C GLY A 176 2.06 8.91 -3.46
N HIS A 177 1.03 9.76 -3.41
CA HIS A 177 -0.35 9.37 -3.16
C HIS A 177 -1.16 9.68 -4.44
N LEU A 178 -1.31 8.69 -5.29
CA LEU A 178 -1.88 8.85 -6.64
C LEU A 178 -3.15 8.02 -6.88
N GLY A 179 -3.91 7.77 -5.84
CA GLY A 179 -5.21 7.10 -5.94
C GLY A 179 -5.10 5.68 -6.52
N ALA A 180 -5.34 5.53 -7.80
CA ALA A 180 -5.42 4.22 -8.46
C ALA A 180 -4.12 3.40 -8.50
N ALA A 181 -2.97 4.04 -8.32
CA ALA A 181 -1.67 3.36 -8.23
C ALA A 181 -1.25 3.11 -6.78
N ASP A 182 -2.12 3.44 -5.82
CA ASP A 182 -1.83 3.27 -4.42
C ASP A 182 -1.79 1.80 -4.04
N THR A 183 -1.07 1.57 -2.99
CA THR A 183 -0.63 0.24 -2.60
C THR A 183 -1.32 -0.18 -1.30
N PRO A 184 -1.25 -1.43 -0.90
CA PRO A 184 -1.62 -1.88 0.43
C PRO A 184 -1.05 -1.01 1.56
N VAL A 185 0.14 -0.43 1.36
CA VAL A 185 0.78 0.49 2.33
C VAL A 185 -0.05 1.76 2.52
N THR A 186 -0.54 2.35 1.43
CA THR A 186 -1.43 3.53 1.49
C THR A 186 -2.73 3.21 2.22
N LEU A 187 -3.29 2.00 2.02
CA LEU A 187 -4.49 1.58 2.72
C LEU A 187 -4.28 1.50 4.23
N VAL A 188 -3.12 1.00 4.66
CA VAL A 188 -2.74 1.01 6.09
C VAL A 188 -2.61 2.46 6.58
N ALA A 189 -1.93 3.32 5.82
CA ALA A 189 -1.75 4.74 6.15
C ALA A 189 -3.07 5.47 6.35
N GLU A 190 -4.04 5.24 5.47
CA GLU A 190 -5.39 5.87 5.52
C GLU A 190 -6.22 5.46 6.74
N THR A 191 -5.85 4.38 7.44
CA THR A 191 -6.49 4.00 8.71
C THR A 191 -5.96 4.76 9.92
N SER A 192 -4.91 5.57 9.75
CA SER A 192 -4.36 6.44 10.80
C SER A 192 -5.31 7.59 11.15
N ASP A 193 -5.11 8.22 12.31
CA ASP A 193 -5.92 9.38 12.72
C ASP A 193 -5.56 10.64 11.93
N VAL A 194 -4.31 10.71 11.49
CA VAL A 194 -3.80 11.75 10.60
C VAL A 194 -2.91 11.07 9.56
N ALA A 195 -3.21 11.27 8.28
CA ALA A 195 -2.38 10.80 7.17
C ALA A 195 -2.08 11.98 6.23
N LYS A 196 -0.79 12.21 5.92
CA LYS A 196 -0.35 13.30 5.04
C LYS A 196 0.78 12.85 4.13
N TRP A 197 0.78 13.41 2.94
CA TRP A 197 1.79 13.16 1.92
C TRP A 197 2.40 14.49 1.43
N THR A 198 3.71 14.48 1.20
CA THR A 198 4.40 15.66 0.61
C THR A 198 4.17 15.74 -0.90
N ASN A 199 3.94 14.60 -1.56
CA ASN A 199 3.84 14.44 -3.01
C ASN A 199 2.40 14.23 -3.49
N GLU A 200 1.45 15.06 -3.01
CA GLU A 200 0.05 15.01 -3.45
C GLU A 200 -0.16 15.55 -4.88
N GLN A 201 0.82 16.33 -5.41
CA GLN A 201 0.72 16.91 -6.74
C GLN A 201 1.63 16.20 -7.73
N LEU A 202 1.08 15.79 -8.86
CA LEU A 202 1.83 15.22 -9.97
C LEU A 202 3.00 16.12 -10.37
N GLY A 203 4.21 15.54 -10.39
CA GLY A 203 5.43 16.20 -10.86
C GLY A 203 6.21 17.00 -9.81
N LYS A 204 5.72 17.13 -8.59
CA LYS A 204 6.53 17.67 -7.48
C LYS A 204 7.16 16.53 -6.72
N LYS A 205 8.48 16.59 -6.54
CA LYS A 205 9.25 15.69 -5.70
C LYS A 205 9.97 16.52 -4.63
N TYR A 206 9.88 16.09 -3.40
CA TYR A 206 10.57 16.69 -2.28
C TYR A 206 11.60 15.70 -1.75
N TYR A 207 12.65 16.21 -1.13
CA TYR A 207 13.55 15.41 -0.31
C TYR A 207 12.87 15.06 1.02
N ASP A 208 13.40 14.07 1.73
CA ASP A 208 12.77 13.55 2.94
C ASP A 208 12.70 14.55 4.10
N GLU A 209 13.53 15.62 4.08
CA GLU A 209 13.43 16.71 5.04
C GLU A 209 12.07 17.42 5.03
N ALA A 210 11.31 17.35 3.93
CA ALA A 210 9.94 17.89 3.89
C ALA A 210 8.99 17.22 4.89
N LEU A 211 9.30 16.02 5.35
CA LEU A 211 8.53 15.33 6.41
C LEU A 211 8.67 16.02 7.77
N LEU A 212 9.77 16.75 7.99
CA LEU A 212 10.01 17.44 9.26
C LEU A 212 9.00 18.55 9.53
N ASP A 213 8.44 19.15 8.47
CA ASP A 213 7.40 20.17 8.58
C ASP A 213 6.14 19.66 9.26
N PHE A 214 5.86 18.36 9.16
CA PHE A 214 4.70 17.72 9.79
C PHE A 214 4.93 17.37 11.27
N LEU A 215 6.17 17.27 11.72
CA LEU A 215 6.46 16.84 13.10
C LEU A 215 5.95 17.84 14.14
N GLY A 216 5.87 19.15 13.80
CA GLY A 216 5.31 20.17 14.67
C GLY A 216 3.82 19.98 15.00
N GLU A 217 3.13 19.11 14.29
CA GLU A 217 1.71 18.79 14.52
C GLU A 217 1.51 17.66 15.57
N VAL A 218 2.58 16.95 15.89
CA VAL A 218 2.52 15.88 16.89
C VAL A 218 2.61 16.48 18.27
N ASP A 219 1.53 16.37 19.03
CA ASP A 219 1.51 16.80 20.43
C ASP A 219 2.04 15.66 21.31
N PRO A 220 3.27 15.76 21.86
CA PRO A 220 3.86 14.70 22.66
C PRO A 220 3.22 14.53 24.03
N THR A 221 2.32 15.43 24.41
CA THR A 221 1.63 15.41 25.72
C THR A 221 0.28 14.70 25.66
N ARG A 222 -0.18 14.33 24.46
CA ARG A 222 -1.44 13.61 24.24
C ARG A 222 -1.17 12.19 23.74
N ASN A 223 -1.73 11.25 24.43
CA ASN A 223 -1.87 9.86 23.97
C ASN A 223 -3.09 9.75 23.07
#